data_0b4c874861705e63a13e89f648d22a72
#
_entry.id   0b4c874861705e63a13e89f648d22a72
#
_cell.length_a   1.000
_cell.length_b   1.000
_cell.length_c   1.000
_cell.angle_alpha   90.00
_cell.angle_beta   90.00
_cell.angle_gamma   90.00
#
_symmetry.space_group_name_H-M   'P 1'
#
loop_
_entity.id
_entity.type
_entity.pdbx_description
1 polymer ?
#
loop_
_entity_poly.entity_id
_entity_poly.type
_entity_poly.pdbx_seq_one_letter_code
_entity_poly.pdbx_strand_id
1 'polypeptide(L)'
;MVKNISLIVVLIVLTGVTAAQAGKVYLNGVDISAVRGQTFKQATVIIDSNGDIRINAPGYKVELVDQSQTEKAPPKEAPSAISPDPGGPNAVLTERYFLVTQPSKAGRAQYDFSVTVNGVKRKEIKAGTSQIIMEMSSWLRVGNNDIIIAANKNLEGGQLSTSPADEARIMIGTGHEEEKIVKIERIWASLKVNASSLANTHKRFNITAK
;
A
#
# COMPACT_ATOMS: atom_id res chain seq x y z
N MET A 1 -57.32 40.06 38.67
CA MET A 1 -57.25 38.84 37.84
C MET A 1 -55.90 38.86 37.12
N VAL A 2 -54.88 38.26 37.75
CA VAL A 2 -53.47 38.34 37.31
C VAL A 2 -53.16 36.99 36.65
N LYS A 3 -52.88 36.98 35.30
CA LYS A 3 -52.50 35.79 34.55
C LYS A 3 -51.00 35.54 34.77
N ASN A 4 -50.67 34.47 35.43
CA ASN A 4 -49.29 33.95 35.51
C ASN A 4 -48.86 33.38 34.17
N ILE A 5 -47.86 33.98 33.51
CA ILE A 5 -47.20 33.44 32.34
C ILE A 5 -46.00 32.62 32.86
N SER A 6 -46.13 31.31 32.72
CA SER A 6 -45.05 30.36 33.04
C SER A 6 -44.07 30.33 31.88
N LEU A 7 -42.84 30.84 32.11
CA LEU A 7 -41.74 30.80 31.13
C LEU A 7 -41.07 29.43 31.20
N ILE A 8 -41.29 28.59 30.21
CA ILE A 8 -40.57 27.32 30.08
C ILE A 8 -39.22 27.60 29.37
N VAL A 9 -38.12 27.54 30.10
CA VAL A 9 -36.79 27.60 29.53
C VAL A 9 -36.39 26.18 29.09
N VAL A 10 -36.38 25.93 27.79
CA VAL A 10 -35.85 24.69 27.19
C VAL A 10 -34.32 24.79 27.11
N LEU A 11 -33.63 24.09 28.00
CA LEU A 11 -32.17 23.96 27.95
C LEU A 11 -31.79 22.91 26.92
N ILE A 12 -31.37 23.36 25.73
CA ILE A 12 -30.80 22.48 24.71
C ILE A 12 -29.36 22.15 25.10
N VAL A 13 -29.13 20.94 25.63
CA VAL A 13 -27.79 20.41 25.84
C VAL A 13 -27.25 19.95 24.49
N LEU A 14 -26.39 20.74 23.87
CA LEU A 14 -25.58 20.30 22.73
C LEU A 14 -24.55 19.27 23.25
N THR A 15 -24.83 17.98 23.13
CA THR A 15 -23.81 16.94 23.30
C THR A 15 -22.89 16.98 22.09
N GLY A 16 -21.76 17.66 22.21
CA GLY A 16 -20.69 17.61 21.24
C GLY A 16 -20.20 16.17 21.11
N VAL A 17 -20.49 15.52 19.97
CA VAL A 17 -19.88 14.24 19.62
C VAL A 17 -18.41 14.51 19.30
N THR A 18 -17.53 14.34 20.28
CA THR A 18 -16.09 14.32 20.03
C THR A 18 -15.78 13.09 19.18
N ALA A 19 -15.45 13.28 17.91
CA ALA A 19 -14.92 12.22 17.09
C ALA A 19 -13.66 11.66 17.77
N ALA A 20 -13.73 10.42 18.25
CA ALA A 20 -12.56 9.73 18.79
C ALA A 20 -11.52 9.65 17.67
N GLN A 21 -10.44 10.42 17.77
CA GLN A 21 -9.29 10.25 16.89
C GLN A 21 -8.65 8.91 17.23
N ALA A 22 -8.65 7.99 16.25
CA ALA A 22 -7.91 6.75 16.41
C ALA A 22 -6.42 7.09 16.58
N GLY A 23 -5.83 6.64 17.69
CA GLY A 23 -4.41 6.82 17.96
C GLY A 23 -3.53 6.23 16.85
N LYS A 24 -2.35 6.78 16.68
CA LYS A 24 -1.34 6.26 15.76
C LYS A 24 -0.64 5.05 16.36
N VAL A 25 -0.08 4.20 15.51
CA VAL A 25 0.71 3.04 15.93
C VAL A 25 2.13 3.22 15.42
N TYR A 26 3.09 3.13 16.35
CA TYR A 26 4.51 3.25 16.05
C TYR A 26 5.25 1.95 16.39
N LEU A 27 6.11 1.50 15.51
CA LEU A 27 7.06 0.41 15.75
C LEU A 27 8.47 0.99 15.78
N ASN A 28 9.16 0.87 16.90
CA ASN A 28 10.51 1.41 17.11
C ASN A 28 10.65 2.88 16.65
N GLY A 29 9.58 3.68 16.86
CA GLY A 29 9.53 5.09 16.49
C GLY A 29 9.03 5.40 15.07
N VAL A 30 8.83 4.40 14.23
CA VAL A 30 8.31 4.57 12.87
C VAL A 30 6.80 4.39 12.84
N ASP A 31 6.07 5.28 12.20
CA ASP A 31 4.61 5.21 12.05
C ASP A 31 4.22 4.00 11.17
N ILE A 32 3.58 3.02 11.80
CA ILE A 32 3.06 1.80 11.18
C ILE A 32 1.53 1.73 11.26
N SER A 33 0.87 2.88 11.43
CA SER A 33 -0.59 2.94 11.61
C SER A 33 -1.38 2.29 10.46
N ALA A 34 -0.78 2.19 9.27
CA ALA A 34 -1.36 1.52 8.11
C ALA A 34 -1.08 0.01 8.05
N VAL A 35 -0.17 -0.52 8.88
CA VAL A 35 0.22 -1.94 8.87
C VAL A 35 -0.86 -2.78 9.58
N ARG A 36 -1.22 -3.92 9.00
CA ARG A 36 -2.21 -4.85 9.53
C ARG A 36 -1.68 -6.30 9.44
N GLY A 37 -2.25 -7.15 10.30
CA GLY A 37 -1.97 -8.59 10.24
C GLY A 37 -0.56 -8.99 10.68
N GLN A 38 0.19 -8.11 11.33
CA GLN A 38 1.54 -8.38 11.82
C GLN A 38 1.50 -8.82 13.29
N THR A 39 2.33 -9.78 13.61
CA THR A 39 2.53 -10.24 15.00
C THR A 39 3.95 -9.89 15.44
N PHE A 40 4.08 -9.11 16.49
CA PHE A 40 5.37 -8.77 17.07
C PHE A 40 5.61 -9.65 18.29
N LYS A 41 6.67 -10.48 18.25
CA LYS A 41 7.09 -11.30 19.41
C LYS A 41 8.08 -10.50 20.26
N GLN A 42 8.03 -10.70 21.58
CA GLN A 42 8.91 -10.03 22.54
C GLN A 42 8.89 -8.49 22.42
N ALA A 43 7.71 -7.94 22.17
CA ALA A 43 7.53 -6.50 22.06
C ALA A 43 6.97 -5.91 23.36
N THR A 44 7.45 -4.73 23.73
CA THR A 44 6.83 -3.89 24.77
C THR A 44 5.86 -2.93 24.09
N VAL A 45 4.61 -2.92 24.57
CA VAL A 45 3.57 -2.02 24.05
C VAL A 45 3.28 -0.96 25.09
N ILE A 46 3.33 0.30 24.67
CA ILE A 46 3.01 1.48 25.49
C ILE A 46 1.87 2.23 24.79
N ILE A 47 0.83 2.56 25.53
CA ILE A 47 -0.23 3.46 25.08
C ILE A 47 0.02 4.79 25.79
N ASP A 48 0.28 5.84 25.02
CA ASP A 48 0.56 7.15 25.58
C ASP A 48 -0.73 7.94 25.92
N SER A 49 -0.57 9.11 26.53
CA SER A 49 -1.70 9.96 26.96
C SER A 49 -2.58 10.46 25.81
N ASN A 50 -2.08 10.41 24.57
CA ASN A 50 -2.82 10.80 23.37
C ASN A 50 -3.56 9.60 22.74
N GLY A 51 -3.42 8.40 23.31
CA GLY A 51 -3.97 7.17 22.77
C GLY A 51 -3.14 6.57 21.65
N ASP A 52 -1.93 7.07 21.40
CA ASP A 52 -1.00 6.48 20.44
C ASP A 52 -0.38 5.20 21.01
N ILE A 53 -0.23 4.20 20.16
CA ILE A 53 0.36 2.91 20.53
C ILE A 53 1.82 2.88 20.06
N ARG A 54 2.75 2.74 21.00
CA ARG A 54 4.17 2.58 20.74
C ARG A 54 4.60 1.15 21.00
N ILE A 55 5.07 0.48 19.97
CA ILE A 55 5.58 -0.89 20.02
C ILE A 55 7.09 -0.83 19.97
N ASN A 56 7.74 -1.23 21.05
CA ASN A 56 9.19 -1.41 21.07
C ASN A 56 9.47 -2.91 20.91
N ALA A 57 10.01 -3.28 19.76
CA ALA A 57 10.34 -4.65 19.40
C ALA A 57 11.78 -4.69 18.88
N PRO A 58 12.77 -5.02 19.74
CA PRO A 58 14.20 -4.92 19.41
C PRO A 58 14.64 -5.78 18.21
N GLY A 59 13.88 -6.81 17.86
CA GLY A 59 14.14 -7.68 16.71
C GLY A 59 13.51 -7.20 15.39
N TYR A 60 12.93 -5.99 15.34
CA TYR A 60 12.27 -5.47 14.15
C TYR A 60 12.84 -4.09 13.79
N LYS A 61 13.37 -3.97 12.58
CA LYS A 61 13.76 -2.67 12.00
C LYS A 61 12.75 -2.28 10.92
N VAL A 62 12.33 -1.02 10.94
CA VAL A 62 11.58 -0.39 9.84
C VAL A 62 12.48 0.68 9.27
N GLU A 63 13.05 0.45 8.09
CA GLU A 63 13.81 1.46 7.35
C GLU A 63 12.89 2.08 6.29
N LEU A 64 12.58 3.37 6.46
CA LEU A 64 12.02 4.19 5.40
C LEU A 64 13.20 4.62 4.52
N VAL A 65 13.38 3.97 3.39
CA VAL A 65 14.31 4.46 2.38
C VAL A 65 13.68 5.67 1.73
N ASP A 66 14.23 6.85 2.00
CA ASP A 66 13.79 8.12 1.43
C ASP A 66 14.01 8.11 -0.08
N GLN A 67 12.91 8.02 -0.84
CA GLN A 67 12.92 7.96 -2.31
C GLN A 67 12.80 9.36 -2.94
N SER A 68 13.56 10.34 -2.44
CA SER A 68 13.56 11.71 -2.97
C SER A 68 14.45 11.90 -4.22
N GLN A 69 15.05 10.88 -4.76
CA GLN A 69 15.89 11.03 -5.97
C GLN A 69 15.72 9.86 -6.94
N THR A 70 14.93 10.03 -7.95
CA THR A 70 15.19 9.75 -9.36
C THR A 70 13.90 9.77 -10.17
N GLU A 71 13.34 10.95 -10.33
CA GLU A 71 12.41 11.19 -11.44
C GLU A 71 13.23 11.66 -12.64
N LYS A 72 13.73 10.71 -13.41
CA LYS A 72 14.28 10.97 -14.74
C LYS A 72 13.23 10.58 -15.76
N ALA A 73 12.85 11.55 -16.57
CA ALA A 73 11.82 11.48 -17.60
C ALA A 73 11.89 10.23 -18.49
N PRO A 74 10.73 9.74 -18.96
CA PRO A 74 10.67 8.54 -19.78
C PRO A 74 11.26 8.78 -21.17
N PRO A 75 12.02 7.84 -21.72
CA PRO A 75 12.38 7.87 -23.13
C PRO A 75 11.14 7.54 -23.99
N LYS A 76 11.00 8.31 -25.05
CA LYS A 76 10.00 8.23 -26.11
C LYS A 76 10.00 6.83 -26.74
N GLU A 77 8.83 6.23 -26.87
CA GLU A 77 8.64 4.93 -27.48
C GLU A 77 9.14 4.88 -28.92
N ALA A 78 10.02 3.91 -29.18
CA ALA A 78 10.25 3.38 -30.52
C ALA A 78 9.75 1.92 -30.53
N PRO A 79 9.17 1.41 -31.63
CA PRO A 79 8.62 0.06 -31.68
C PRO A 79 9.74 -0.95 -31.54
N SER A 80 9.73 -1.71 -30.47
CA SER A 80 10.73 -2.73 -30.16
C SER A 80 10.56 -3.93 -31.06
N ALA A 81 11.55 -4.16 -31.88
CA ALA A 81 11.80 -5.45 -32.51
C ALA A 81 11.97 -6.52 -31.40
N ILE A 82 11.35 -7.67 -31.60
CA ILE A 82 11.47 -8.84 -30.75
C ILE A 82 12.91 -9.33 -30.81
N SER A 83 13.71 -9.01 -29.78
CA SER A 83 15.02 -9.61 -29.61
C SER A 83 14.85 -11.02 -29.03
N PRO A 84 15.64 -12.02 -29.50
CA PRO A 84 15.56 -13.39 -28.97
C PRO A 84 15.93 -13.42 -27.50
N ASP A 85 15.17 -14.22 -26.76
CA ASP A 85 15.27 -14.51 -25.34
C ASP A 85 16.68 -15.08 -24.98
N PRO A 86 17.48 -14.40 -24.11
CA PRO A 86 18.77 -14.94 -23.69
C PRO A 86 18.67 -15.99 -22.58
N GLY A 87 17.46 -16.36 -22.12
CA GLY A 87 17.24 -17.35 -21.08
C GLY A 87 16.98 -18.74 -21.65
N GLY A 88 18.00 -19.59 -21.72
CA GLY A 88 17.82 -21.03 -21.99
C GLY A 88 16.90 -21.69 -20.96
N PRO A 89 16.41 -22.93 -21.21
CA PRO A 89 15.39 -23.60 -20.39
C PRO A 89 15.79 -23.87 -18.93
N ASN A 90 17.00 -23.54 -18.49
CA ASN A 90 17.55 -23.75 -17.16
C ASN A 90 18.08 -22.46 -16.48
N ALA A 91 17.76 -21.28 -17.00
CA ALA A 91 18.25 -20.05 -16.39
C ALA A 91 17.50 -19.78 -15.07
N VAL A 92 18.27 -19.66 -13.97
CA VAL A 92 17.76 -19.38 -12.61
C VAL A 92 17.93 -17.90 -12.31
N LEU A 93 16.90 -17.28 -11.74
CA LEU A 93 17.00 -15.90 -11.27
C LEU A 93 18.03 -15.78 -10.15
N THR A 94 18.90 -14.78 -10.24
CA THR A 94 19.92 -14.46 -9.22
C THR A 94 19.44 -13.42 -8.22
N GLU A 95 18.37 -12.70 -8.55
CA GLU A 95 17.73 -11.71 -7.69
C GLU A 95 16.34 -12.20 -7.25
N ARG A 96 15.94 -11.84 -6.04
CA ARG A 96 14.59 -12.11 -5.52
C ARG A 96 13.68 -10.93 -5.78
N TYR A 97 12.50 -11.20 -6.30
CA TYR A 97 11.50 -10.18 -6.65
C TYR A 97 10.31 -10.26 -5.71
N PHE A 98 9.89 -9.10 -5.23
CA PHE A 98 8.80 -8.98 -4.27
C PHE A 98 7.71 -8.07 -4.80
N LEU A 99 6.47 -8.48 -4.56
CA LEU A 99 5.28 -7.67 -4.68
C LEU A 99 4.98 -7.08 -3.30
N VAL A 100 4.84 -5.76 -3.23
CA VAL A 100 4.54 -5.04 -1.99
C VAL A 100 3.35 -4.14 -2.23
N THR A 101 2.37 -4.16 -1.31
CA THR A 101 1.27 -3.20 -1.30
C THR A 101 1.36 -2.26 -0.11
N GLN A 102 0.97 -1.02 -0.34
CA GLN A 102 0.72 -0.03 0.71
C GLN A 102 -0.77 0.34 0.60
N PRO A 103 -1.64 -0.27 1.41
CA PRO A 103 -3.06 0.05 1.38
C PRO A 103 -3.28 1.46 1.94
N SER A 104 -4.31 2.14 1.47
CA SER A 104 -4.77 3.37 2.10
C SER A 104 -5.29 3.11 3.50
N LYS A 105 -5.31 4.15 4.34
CA LYS A 105 -5.93 4.07 5.68
C LYS A 105 -7.35 3.53 5.55
N ALA A 106 -7.64 2.44 6.28
CA ALA A 106 -8.96 1.76 6.27
C ALA A 106 -9.51 1.43 4.86
N GLY A 107 -8.66 1.23 3.86
CA GLY A 107 -9.10 0.90 2.50
C GLY A 107 -9.79 2.03 1.74
N ARG A 108 -9.71 3.28 2.21
CA ARG A 108 -10.50 4.42 1.72
C ARG A 108 -10.22 4.83 0.28
N ALA A 109 -9.07 4.44 -0.31
CA ALA A 109 -8.82 4.65 -1.73
C ALA A 109 -9.74 3.81 -2.63
N GLN A 110 -10.24 2.67 -2.11
CA GLN A 110 -11.21 1.78 -2.76
C GLN A 110 -10.78 1.33 -4.16
N TYR A 111 -9.58 0.78 -4.29
CA TYR A 111 -9.10 0.18 -5.52
C TYR A 111 -8.76 -1.30 -5.33
N ASP A 112 -9.30 -2.13 -6.22
CA ASP A 112 -8.88 -3.51 -6.41
C ASP A 112 -7.67 -3.50 -7.36
N PHE A 113 -6.55 -4.07 -6.93
CA PHE A 113 -5.38 -4.23 -7.79
C PHE A 113 -5.35 -5.59 -8.45
N SER A 114 -4.84 -5.65 -9.67
CA SER A 114 -4.50 -6.91 -10.31
C SER A 114 -3.11 -6.83 -10.95
N VAL A 115 -2.39 -7.95 -10.91
CA VAL A 115 -1.05 -8.09 -11.49
C VAL A 115 -1.08 -9.22 -12.52
N THR A 116 -0.69 -8.87 -13.74
CA THR A 116 -0.52 -9.80 -14.86
C THR A 116 0.96 -9.83 -15.22
N VAL A 117 1.53 -11.01 -15.35
CA VAL A 117 2.93 -11.23 -15.71
C VAL A 117 2.97 -12.13 -16.94
N ASN A 118 3.63 -11.67 -18.01
CA ASN A 118 3.76 -12.39 -19.26
C ASN A 118 2.42 -12.90 -19.81
N GLY A 119 1.38 -12.06 -19.73
CA GLY A 119 0.02 -12.36 -20.19
C GLY A 119 -0.83 -13.19 -19.23
N VAL A 120 -0.26 -13.67 -18.10
CA VAL A 120 -0.99 -14.47 -17.11
C VAL A 120 -1.35 -13.63 -15.88
N LYS A 121 -2.63 -13.53 -15.54
CA LYS A 121 -3.08 -12.90 -14.27
C LYS A 121 -2.58 -13.72 -13.08
N ARG A 122 -1.69 -13.16 -12.28
CA ARG A 122 -1.03 -13.83 -11.16
C ARG A 122 -1.64 -13.52 -9.81
N LYS A 123 -2.12 -12.27 -9.62
CA LYS A 123 -2.65 -11.84 -8.33
C LYS A 123 -3.80 -10.87 -8.50
N GLU A 124 -4.76 -10.98 -7.61
CA GLU A 124 -5.82 -9.99 -7.39
C GLU A 124 -5.80 -9.62 -5.90
N ILE A 125 -5.94 -8.34 -5.60
CA ILE A 125 -5.88 -7.79 -4.26
C ILE A 125 -7.06 -6.85 -4.11
N LYS A 126 -7.99 -7.20 -3.24
CA LYS A 126 -9.21 -6.43 -3.02
C LYS A 126 -8.94 -5.15 -2.22
N ALA A 127 -9.76 -4.13 -2.47
CA ALA A 127 -9.78 -2.92 -1.66
C ALA A 127 -9.96 -3.28 -0.17
N GLY A 128 -9.20 -2.60 0.70
CA GLY A 128 -9.24 -2.88 2.14
C GLY A 128 -8.41 -4.09 2.60
N THR A 129 -7.81 -4.86 1.67
CA THR A 129 -6.84 -5.89 2.05
C THR A 129 -5.66 -5.26 2.79
N SER A 130 -5.22 -5.88 3.87
CA SER A 130 -4.00 -5.50 4.60
C SER A 130 -2.78 -5.49 3.69
N GLN A 131 -1.70 -4.86 4.13
CA GLN A 131 -0.43 -4.87 3.41
C GLN A 131 -0.03 -6.32 3.05
N ILE A 132 0.33 -6.49 1.79
CA ILE A 132 0.90 -7.73 1.27
C ILE A 132 2.36 -7.48 0.97
N ILE A 133 3.22 -8.38 1.45
CA ILE A 133 4.62 -8.51 1.02
C ILE A 133 4.78 -9.96 0.64
N MET A 134 5.06 -10.24 -0.63
CA MET A 134 5.20 -11.61 -1.10
C MET A 134 6.27 -11.73 -2.17
N GLU A 135 7.02 -12.81 -2.13
CA GLU A 135 7.95 -13.13 -3.20
C GLU A 135 7.18 -13.55 -4.46
N MET A 136 7.60 -13.01 -5.59
CA MET A 136 7.01 -13.28 -6.90
C MET A 136 8.00 -13.78 -7.95
N SER A 137 9.22 -14.12 -7.53
CA SER A 137 10.30 -14.58 -8.43
C SER A 137 9.84 -15.74 -9.33
N SER A 138 9.02 -16.65 -8.80
CA SER A 138 8.47 -17.79 -9.57
C SER A 138 7.52 -17.40 -10.72
N TRP A 139 7.09 -16.14 -10.81
CA TRP A 139 6.24 -15.63 -11.88
C TRP A 139 7.07 -15.08 -13.04
N LEU A 140 8.35 -14.83 -12.80
CA LEU A 140 9.28 -14.23 -13.76
C LEU A 140 10.16 -15.30 -14.40
N ARG A 141 10.67 -14.98 -15.56
CA ARG A 141 11.73 -15.70 -16.24
C ARG A 141 12.97 -14.82 -16.32
N VAL A 142 14.14 -15.41 -16.44
CA VAL A 142 15.36 -14.65 -16.75
C VAL A 142 15.16 -13.90 -18.06
N GLY A 143 15.62 -12.65 -18.11
CA GLY A 143 15.41 -11.77 -19.27
C GLY A 143 14.13 -10.94 -19.16
N ASN A 144 13.55 -10.59 -20.28
CA ASN A 144 12.45 -9.63 -20.35
C ASN A 144 11.12 -10.23 -19.88
N ASN A 145 10.47 -9.52 -18.99
CA ASN A 145 9.12 -9.84 -18.48
C ASN A 145 8.21 -8.64 -18.70
N ASP A 146 7.03 -8.92 -19.25
CA ASP A 146 5.95 -7.95 -19.41
C ASP A 146 5.03 -8.00 -18.19
N ILE A 147 4.90 -6.88 -17.48
CA ILE A 147 4.09 -6.79 -16.28
C ILE A 147 3.04 -5.70 -16.47
N ILE A 148 1.79 -6.05 -16.23
CA ILE A 148 0.68 -5.09 -16.19
C ILE A 148 0.14 -5.05 -14.77
N ILE A 149 0.15 -3.86 -14.19
CA ILE A 149 -0.51 -3.56 -12.93
C ILE A 149 -1.76 -2.74 -13.25
N ALA A 150 -2.93 -3.24 -12.89
CA ALA A 150 -4.18 -2.51 -13.02
C ALA A 150 -4.78 -2.21 -11.64
N ALA A 151 -5.44 -1.06 -11.54
CA ALA A 151 -6.20 -0.62 -10.39
C ALA A 151 -7.62 -0.28 -10.84
N ASN A 152 -8.59 -1.03 -10.36
CA ASN A 152 -9.99 -0.86 -10.66
C ASN A 152 -10.70 -0.26 -9.45
N LYS A 153 -11.37 0.87 -9.67
CA LYS A 153 -12.14 1.53 -8.61
C LYS A 153 -13.29 0.62 -8.18
N ASN A 154 -13.37 0.37 -6.89
CA ASN A 154 -14.44 -0.44 -6.30
C ASN A 154 -15.25 0.46 -5.36
N LEU A 155 -16.47 0.78 -5.78
CA LEU A 155 -17.43 1.61 -5.02
C LEU A 155 -18.55 0.75 -4.41
N GLU A 156 -18.35 -0.54 -4.29
CA GLU A 156 -19.29 -1.41 -3.60
C GLU A 156 -19.46 -0.93 -2.15
N GLY A 157 -20.69 -0.63 -1.75
CA GLY A 157 -20.99 -0.02 -0.44
C GLY A 157 -20.85 1.51 -0.39
N GLY A 158 -20.63 2.17 -1.53
CA GLY A 158 -20.53 3.64 -1.63
C GLY A 158 -19.11 4.18 -1.55
N GLN A 159 -18.95 5.47 -1.80
CA GLN A 159 -17.65 6.13 -1.76
C GLN A 159 -17.25 6.49 -0.32
N LEU A 160 -16.15 5.94 0.15
CA LEU A 160 -15.63 6.12 1.53
C LEU A 160 -14.82 7.42 1.68
N SER A 161 -14.23 7.93 0.60
CA SER A 161 -13.41 9.15 0.62
C SER A 161 -13.29 9.77 -0.77
N THR A 162 -13.10 11.09 -0.80
CA THR A 162 -12.72 11.87 -1.97
C THR A 162 -11.35 12.52 -1.80
N SER A 163 -10.67 12.24 -0.68
CA SER A 163 -9.40 12.87 -0.34
C SER A 163 -8.25 12.33 -1.19
N PRO A 164 -7.44 13.19 -1.82
CA PRO A 164 -6.22 12.76 -2.48
C PRO A 164 -5.17 12.19 -1.51
N ALA A 165 -5.28 12.47 -0.21
CA ALA A 165 -4.39 11.91 0.81
C ALA A 165 -4.69 10.44 1.14
N ASP A 166 -5.87 9.93 0.80
CA ASP A 166 -6.20 8.50 0.92
C ASP A 166 -5.63 7.75 -0.28
N GLU A 167 -4.34 7.45 -0.24
CA GLU A 167 -3.58 6.81 -1.31
C GLU A 167 -3.41 5.30 -1.07
N ALA A 168 -3.42 4.54 -2.14
CA ALA A 168 -2.99 3.14 -2.16
C ALA A 168 -1.91 2.95 -3.23
N ARG A 169 -0.95 2.07 -2.95
CA ARG A 169 0.16 1.80 -3.87
C ARG A 169 0.42 0.31 -3.94
N ILE A 170 0.81 -0.14 -5.12
CA ILE A 170 1.39 -1.45 -5.37
C ILE A 170 2.75 -1.28 -6.05
N MET A 171 3.73 -2.07 -5.62
CA MET A 171 5.11 -1.99 -6.09
C MET A 171 5.65 -3.37 -6.36
N ILE A 172 6.56 -3.46 -7.31
CA ILE A 172 7.38 -4.63 -7.59
C ILE A 172 8.83 -4.19 -7.51
N GLY A 173 9.62 -4.87 -6.71
CA GLY A 173 11.02 -4.54 -6.50
C GLY A 173 11.88 -5.77 -6.25
N THR A 174 13.20 -5.59 -6.39
CA THR A 174 14.18 -6.54 -5.92
C THR A 174 14.60 -6.22 -4.50
N GLY A 175 14.97 -7.26 -3.76
CA GLY A 175 15.38 -7.14 -2.37
C GLY A 175 15.73 -8.49 -1.78
N HIS A 176 15.95 -8.49 -0.48
CA HIS A 176 16.25 -9.70 0.28
C HIS A 176 15.46 -9.74 1.58
N GLU A 177 15.35 -10.93 2.12
CA GLU A 177 14.78 -11.16 3.43
C GLU A 177 15.89 -11.34 4.44
N GLU A 178 15.89 -10.53 5.47
CA GLU A 178 16.82 -10.61 6.60
C GLU A 178 16.02 -10.57 7.90
N GLU A 179 16.20 -11.56 8.76
CA GLU A 179 15.50 -11.65 10.06
C GLU A 179 13.97 -11.46 9.96
N LYS A 180 13.34 -12.02 8.92
CA LYS A 180 11.90 -11.89 8.63
C LYS A 180 11.44 -10.48 8.18
N ILE A 181 12.38 -9.64 7.81
CA ILE A 181 12.13 -8.34 7.19
C ILE A 181 12.51 -8.43 5.73
N VAL A 182 11.59 -8.03 4.86
CA VAL A 182 11.91 -7.88 3.44
C VAL A 182 12.39 -6.44 3.21
N LYS A 183 13.66 -6.31 2.82
CA LYS A 183 14.26 -5.05 2.41
C LYS A 183 14.15 -4.93 0.90
N ILE A 184 13.45 -3.90 0.41
CA ILE A 184 13.36 -3.60 -1.02
C ILE A 184 14.48 -2.63 -1.37
N GLU A 185 15.41 -3.07 -2.20
CA GLU A 185 16.58 -2.30 -2.62
C GLU A 185 16.31 -1.48 -3.87
N ARG A 186 15.50 -2.02 -4.78
CA ARG A 186 15.15 -1.35 -6.03
C ARG A 186 13.69 -1.59 -6.38
N ILE A 187 12.99 -0.52 -6.77
CA ILE A 187 11.63 -0.61 -7.31
C ILE A 187 11.71 -0.59 -8.84
N TRP A 188 11.12 -1.61 -9.47
CA TRP A 188 11.04 -1.77 -10.90
C TRP A 188 9.71 -1.30 -11.50
N ALA A 189 8.63 -1.48 -10.74
CA ALA A 189 7.29 -1.10 -11.14
C ALA A 189 6.52 -0.53 -9.96
N SER A 190 5.74 0.53 -10.18
CA SER A 190 4.88 1.11 -9.15
C SER A 190 3.64 1.74 -9.77
N LEU A 191 2.50 1.46 -9.18
CA LEU A 191 1.24 2.13 -9.48
C LEU A 191 0.67 2.70 -8.17
N LYS A 192 0.45 4.01 -8.15
CA LYS A 192 -0.18 4.76 -7.06
C LYS A 192 -1.54 5.28 -7.52
N VAL A 193 -2.53 5.16 -6.66
CA VAL A 193 -3.89 5.67 -6.84
C VAL A 193 -4.39 6.33 -5.57
N ASN A 194 -5.39 7.17 -5.66
CA ASN A 194 -5.99 7.82 -4.49
C ASN A 194 -7.51 7.92 -4.59
N ALA A 195 -8.16 8.28 -3.48
CA ALA A 195 -9.60 8.30 -3.37
C ALA A 195 -10.28 9.38 -4.24
N SER A 196 -9.58 10.45 -4.63
CA SER A 196 -10.16 11.55 -5.44
C SER A 196 -10.42 11.13 -6.88
N SER A 197 -9.72 10.11 -7.40
CA SER A 197 -9.95 9.57 -8.74
C SER A 197 -11.00 8.46 -8.71
N LEU A 198 -11.91 8.49 -9.66
CA LEU A 198 -12.90 7.42 -9.89
C LEU A 198 -12.53 6.54 -11.08
N ALA A 199 -11.50 6.90 -11.83
CA ALA A 199 -11.10 6.20 -13.04
C ALA A 199 -10.35 4.90 -12.71
N ASN A 200 -10.64 3.85 -13.48
CA ASN A 200 -9.77 2.69 -13.56
C ASN A 200 -8.47 3.09 -14.27
N THR A 201 -7.37 2.52 -13.83
CA THR A 201 -6.06 2.80 -14.43
C THR A 201 -5.22 1.54 -14.51
N HIS A 202 -4.28 1.52 -15.44
CA HIS A 202 -3.28 0.46 -15.52
C HIS A 202 -1.95 1.03 -16.01
N LYS A 203 -0.87 0.36 -15.66
CA LYS A 203 0.46 0.63 -16.20
C LYS A 203 1.11 -0.67 -16.64
N ARG A 204 1.83 -0.60 -17.77
CA ARG A 204 2.65 -1.69 -18.29
C ARG A 204 4.12 -1.38 -18.01
N PHE A 205 4.85 -2.38 -17.59
CA PHE A 205 6.27 -2.31 -17.27
C PHE A 205 7.00 -3.46 -17.94
N ASN A 206 8.17 -3.18 -18.50
CA ASN A 206 9.09 -4.21 -18.97
C ASN A 206 10.23 -4.32 -17.97
N ILE A 207 10.39 -5.48 -17.35
CA ILE A 207 11.41 -5.75 -16.34
C ILE A 207 12.35 -6.81 -16.90
N THR A 208 13.65 -6.49 -16.93
CA THR A 208 14.69 -7.48 -17.26
C THR A 208 15.12 -8.14 -15.95
N ALA A 209 14.59 -9.33 -15.69
CA ALA A 209 14.93 -10.11 -14.51
C ALA A 209 16.25 -10.88 -14.71
N LYS A 210 17.06 -10.97 -13.65
CA LYS A 210 18.40 -11.55 -13.64
C LYS A 210 18.48 -12.74 -12.71
#